data_d4106b5145529efcb3c650d86ada54ee
#
_entry.id   d4106b5145529efcb3c650d86ada54ee
#
_cell.length_a   1.000
_cell.length_b   1.000
_cell.length_c   1.000
_cell.angle_alpha   90.00
_cell.angle_beta   90.00
_cell.angle_gamma   90.00
#
_symmetry.space_group_name_H-M   'P 1'
#
loop_
_entity.id
_entity.type
_entity.pdbx_description
1 polymer ?
#
loop_
_entity_poly.entity_id
_entity_poly.type
_entity_poly.pdbx_seq_one_letter_code
_entity_poly.pdbx_strand_id
1 'polypeptide(L)'
;MNVKVLSKTLSAAAVILFLAVVVSLLPSDKWFIRTVDLVREPLTYLAGLLLIAALFVRSSGRWWTVATLIGVIVINLWRMWPYNPVAQTQLALNNESAAAERCFTALSANVKIKNKGYGRMVEQIRRYDPDLLFLMETDQQWINELGPVLAAYPHSYRHPQPEAFGLAFASRLEVVKSSIVENTH
;
A
#
# COMPACT_ATOMS: atom_id res chain seq x y z
N MET A 1 -13.75 -22.43 -33.21
CA MET A 1 -14.44 -21.41 -32.40
C MET A 1 -14.96 -20.31 -33.30
N ASN A 2 -16.24 -19.94 -33.19
CA ASN A 2 -16.88 -18.96 -34.09
C ASN A 2 -16.27 -17.56 -33.84
N VAL A 3 -15.70 -16.94 -34.89
CA VAL A 3 -15.02 -15.60 -34.82
C VAL A 3 -15.97 -14.54 -34.22
N LYS A 4 -17.27 -14.60 -34.51
CA LYS A 4 -18.26 -13.66 -33.95
C LYS A 4 -18.40 -13.82 -32.44
N VAL A 5 -18.37 -15.04 -31.90
CA VAL A 5 -18.46 -15.30 -30.47
C VAL A 5 -17.18 -14.81 -29.80
N LEU A 6 -16.02 -15.16 -30.33
CA LEU A 6 -14.73 -14.70 -29.80
C LEU A 6 -14.63 -13.18 -29.74
N SER A 7 -15.02 -12.49 -30.82
CA SER A 7 -15.02 -11.03 -30.85
C SER A 7 -15.92 -10.41 -29.77
N LYS A 8 -17.13 -10.92 -29.59
CA LYS A 8 -18.06 -10.45 -28.54
C LYS A 8 -17.49 -10.67 -27.13
N THR A 9 -16.88 -11.85 -26.89
CA THR A 9 -16.25 -12.15 -25.59
C THR A 9 -15.09 -11.21 -25.29
N LEU A 10 -14.22 -10.95 -26.29
CA LEU A 10 -13.10 -9.99 -26.15
C LEU A 10 -13.61 -8.57 -25.86
N SER A 11 -14.65 -8.11 -26.58
CA SER A 11 -15.23 -6.79 -26.34
C SER A 11 -15.85 -6.70 -24.95
N ALA A 12 -16.58 -7.71 -24.48
CA ALA A 12 -17.16 -7.76 -23.15
C ALA A 12 -16.07 -7.73 -22.07
N ALA A 13 -15.02 -8.53 -22.21
CA ALA A 13 -13.89 -8.53 -21.28
C ALA A 13 -13.19 -7.15 -21.24
N ALA A 14 -12.97 -6.51 -22.39
CA ALA A 14 -12.38 -5.19 -22.47
C ALA A 14 -13.23 -4.14 -21.73
N VAL A 15 -14.55 -4.15 -21.92
CA VAL A 15 -15.47 -3.22 -21.24
C VAL A 15 -15.49 -3.48 -19.73
N ILE A 16 -15.52 -4.73 -19.27
CA ILE A 16 -15.48 -5.06 -17.84
C ILE A 16 -14.19 -4.56 -17.20
N LEU A 17 -13.03 -4.80 -17.83
CA LEU A 17 -11.75 -4.31 -17.35
C LEU A 17 -11.71 -2.77 -17.29
N PHE A 18 -12.21 -2.13 -18.33
CA PHE A 18 -12.25 -0.67 -18.40
C PHE A 18 -13.12 -0.08 -17.28
N LEU A 19 -14.31 -0.62 -17.07
CA LEU A 19 -15.21 -0.18 -16.00
C LEU A 19 -14.58 -0.41 -14.62
N ALA A 20 -13.95 -1.56 -14.38
CA ALA A 20 -13.26 -1.84 -13.13
C ALA A 20 -12.15 -0.82 -12.85
N VAL A 21 -11.33 -0.52 -13.87
CA VAL A 21 -10.24 0.47 -13.75
C VAL A 21 -10.78 1.87 -13.54
N VAL A 22 -11.83 2.28 -14.26
CA VAL A 22 -12.45 3.62 -14.10
C VAL A 22 -13.08 3.76 -12.72
N VAL A 23 -13.81 2.75 -12.24
CA VAL A 23 -14.40 2.76 -10.89
C VAL A 23 -13.33 2.87 -9.81
N SER A 24 -12.17 2.26 -10.00
CA SER A 24 -11.05 2.38 -9.05
C SER A 24 -10.45 3.78 -8.93
N LEU A 25 -10.77 4.69 -9.87
CA LEU A 25 -10.35 6.10 -9.80
C LEU A 25 -11.22 6.93 -8.83
N LEU A 26 -12.38 6.42 -8.44
CA LEU A 26 -13.25 7.11 -7.51
C LEU A 26 -12.59 7.21 -6.13
N PRO A 27 -12.68 8.37 -5.45
CA PRO A 27 -12.20 8.54 -4.09
C PRO A 27 -13.13 7.80 -3.12
N SER A 28 -12.88 6.51 -2.88
CA SER A 28 -13.71 5.65 -2.01
C SER A 28 -12.82 4.72 -1.21
N ASP A 29 -13.13 4.52 0.07
CA ASP A 29 -12.43 3.61 0.96
C ASP A 29 -13.02 2.20 0.96
N LYS A 30 -14.05 1.96 0.13
CA LYS A 30 -14.67 0.64 0.01
C LYS A 30 -13.67 -0.38 -0.51
N TRP A 31 -13.47 -1.46 0.23
CA TRP A 31 -12.45 -2.48 -0.03
C TRP A 31 -12.52 -3.06 -1.45
N PHE A 32 -13.73 -3.31 -1.99
CA PHE A 32 -13.90 -3.90 -3.32
C PHE A 32 -13.47 -2.94 -4.46
N ILE A 33 -13.54 -1.62 -4.25
CA ILE A 33 -12.99 -0.62 -5.18
C ILE A 33 -11.47 -0.62 -5.09
N ARG A 34 -10.92 -0.66 -3.86
CA ARG A 34 -9.47 -0.65 -3.63
C ARG A 34 -8.78 -1.95 -4.02
N THR A 35 -9.51 -3.07 -4.08
CA THR A 35 -8.93 -4.34 -4.55
C THR A 35 -8.35 -4.22 -5.97
N VAL A 36 -8.93 -3.38 -6.85
CA VAL A 36 -8.40 -3.15 -8.19
C VAL A 36 -7.00 -2.54 -8.14
N ASP A 37 -6.71 -1.68 -7.14
CA ASP A 37 -5.39 -1.07 -6.97
C ASP A 37 -4.32 -2.13 -6.65
N LEU A 38 -4.66 -3.17 -5.87
CA LEU A 38 -3.74 -4.25 -5.52
C LEU A 38 -3.39 -5.15 -6.71
N VAL A 39 -4.29 -5.29 -7.67
CA VAL A 39 -4.12 -6.18 -8.83
C VAL A 39 -3.89 -5.42 -10.14
N ARG A 40 -3.52 -4.13 -10.07
CA ARG A 40 -3.33 -3.27 -11.25
C ARG A 40 -2.30 -3.81 -12.23
N GLU A 41 -1.17 -4.29 -11.71
CA GLU A 41 -0.09 -4.82 -12.52
C GLU A 41 -0.53 -6.07 -13.31
N PRO A 42 -1.05 -7.15 -12.69
CA PRO A 42 -1.55 -8.30 -13.44
C PRO A 42 -2.72 -7.96 -14.39
N LEU A 43 -3.59 -7.00 -14.03
CA LEU A 43 -4.64 -6.53 -14.94
C LEU A 43 -4.07 -5.83 -16.18
N THR A 44 -2.95 -5.13 -16.05
CA THR A 44 -2.28 -4.50 -17.18
C THR A 44 -1.70 -5.54 -18.14
N TYR A 45 -1.08 -6.60 -17.61
CA TYR A 45 -0.62 -7.72 -18.45
C TYR A 45 -1.79 -8.44 -19.13
N LEU A 46 -2.88 -8.68 -18.43
CA LEU A 46 -4.08 -9.26 -19.01
C LEU A 46 -4.64 -8.38 -20.14
N ALA A 47 -4.73 -7.06 -19.92
CA ALA A 47 -5.17 -6.12 -20.96
C ALA A 47 -4.25 -6.15 -22.19
N GLY A 48 -2.93 -6.28 -21.99
CA GLY A 48 -1.96 -6.44 -23.07
C GLY A 48 -2.18 -7.71 -23.87
N LEU A 49 -2.40 -8.84 -23.22
CA LEU A 49 -2.69 -10.12 -23.89
C LEU A 49 -4.01 -10.06 -24.69
N LEU A 50 -5.07 -9.47 -24.09
CA LEU A 50 -6.34 -9.28 -24.79
C LEU A 50 -6.23 -8.31 -25.96
N LEU A 51 -5.38 -7.28 -25.86
CA LEU A 51 -5.08 -6.34 -26.94
C LEU A 51 -4.41 -7.07 -28.12
N ILE A 52 -3.40 -7.89 -27.85
CA ILE A 52 -2.77 -8.72 -28.87
C ILE A 52 -3.82 -9.61 -29.54
N ALA A 53 -4.65 -10.32 -28.77
CA ALA A 53 -5.70 -11.16 -29.32
C ALA A 53 -6.70 -10.37 -30.19
N ALA A 54 -7.10 -9.16 -29.74
CA ALA A 54 -8.03 -8.31 -30.48
C ALA A 54 -7.47 -7.83 -31.82
N LEU A 55 -6.15 -7.65 -31.94
CA LEU A 55 -5.49 -7.27 -33.20
C LEU A 55 -5.58 -8.38 -34.26
N PHE A 56 -5.61 -9.65 -33.84
CA PHE A 56 -5.73 -10.79 -34.76
C PHE A 56 -7.18 -11.15 -35.11
N VAL A 57 -8.14 -10.78 -34.27
CA VAL A 57 -9.56 -11.08 -34.51
C VAL A 57 -10.19 -10.00 -35.39
N ARG A 58 -10.42 -10.35 -36.67
CA ARG A 58 -11.07 -9.43 -37.62
C ARG A 58 -12.59 -9.37 -37.38
N SER A 59 -13.05 -8.24 -36.83
CA SER A 59 -14.48 -7.96 -36.62
C SER A 59 -14.76 -6.47 -36.85
N SER A 60 -16.01 -6.11 -37.13
CA SER A 60 -16.43 -4.70 -37.34
C SER A 60 -16.21 -3.81 -36.10
N GLY A 61 -16.27 -4.38 -34.88
CA GLY A 61 -16.08 -3.65 -33.61
C GLY A 61 -14.66 -3.71 -33.06
N ARG A 62 -13.71 -4.31 -33.77
CA ARG A 62 -12.35 -4.53 -33.28
C ARG A 62 -11.65 -3.27 -32.77
N TRP A 63 -11.77 -2.16 -33.47
CA TRP A 63 -11.10 -0.91 -33.12
C TRP A 63 -11.61 -0.30 -31.81
N TRP A 64 -12.90 -0.47 -31.51
CA TRP A 64 -13.44 -0.09 -30.21
C TRP A 64 -12.85 -0.94 -29.08
N THR A 65 -12.73 -2.24 -29.27
CA THR A 65 -12.10 -3.15 -28.29
C THR A 65 -10.65 -2.77 -28.09
N VAL A 66 -9.90 -2.51 -29.15
CA VAL A 66 -8.50 -2.06 -29.11
C VAL A 66 -8.38 -0.73 -28.34
N ALA A 67 -9.19 0.27 -28.68
CA ALA A 67 -9.17 1.58 -28.01
C ALA A 67 -9.47 1.45 -26.50
N THR A 68 -10.46 0.64 -26.14
CA THR A 68 -10.81 0.36 -24.74
C THR A 68 -9.65 -0.28 -23.97
N LEU A 69 -8.98 -1.29 -24.53
CA LEU A 69 -7.85 -1.96 -23.90
C LEU A 69 -6.62 -1.05 -23.78
N ILE A 70 -6.38 -0.21 -24.79
CA ILE A 70 -5.33 0.83 -24.71
C ILE A 70 -5.67 1.80 -23.56
N GLY A 71 -6.90 2.22 -23.43
CA GLY A 71 -7.35 3.06 -22.31
C GLY A 71 -7.08 2.43 -20.94
N VAL A 72 -7.37 1.13 -20.77
CA VAL A 72 -7.05 0.38 -19.53
C VAL A 72 -5.55 0.42 -19.25
N ILE A 73 -4.73 0.12 -20.26
CA ILE A 73 -3.27 0.09 -20.11
C ILE A 73 -2.73 1.47 -19.75
N VAL A 74 -3.17 2.52 -20.44
CA VAL A 74 -2.72 3.89 -20.19
C VAL A 74 -3.07 4.35 -18.79
N ILE A 75 -4.32 4.12 -18.32
CA ILE A 75 -4.75 4.50 -16.97
C ILE A 75 -3.92 3.74 -15.93
N ASN A 76 -3.72 2.44 -16.11
CA ASN A 76 -2.95 1.65 -15.17
C ASN A 76 -1.48 2.08 -15.11
N LEU A 77 -0.83 2.28 -16.27
CA LEU A 77 0.55 2.76 -16.34
C LEU A 77 0.70 4.14 -15.70
N TRP A 78 -0.24 5.06 -15.93
CA TRP A 78 -0.24 6.36 -15.30
C TRP A 78 -0.33 6.26 -13.76
N ARG A 79 -1.20 5.41 -13.25
CA ARG A 79 -1.36 5.20 -11.80
C ARG A 79 -0.18 4.49 -11.15
N MET A 80 0.51 3.62 -11.90
CA MET A 80 1.68 2.89 -11.42
C MET A 80 2.98 3.68 -11.60
N TRP A 81 2.98 4.74 -12.41
CA TRP A 81 4.17 5.52 -12.72
C TRP A 81 4.97 5.99 -11.51
N PRO A 82 4.35 6.56 -10.44
CA PRO A 82 5.08 7.04 -9.27
C PRO A 82 5.87 5.95 -8.53
N TYR A 83 5.50 4.69 -8.71
CA TYR A 83 6.14 3.54 -8.06
C TYR A 83 7.20 2.87 -8.95
N ASN A 84 7.44 3.42 -10.14
CA ASN A 84 8.45 2.89 -11.05
C ASN A 84 9.85 3.36 -10.62
N PRO A 85 10.89 2.48 -10.65
CA PRO A 85 12.27 2.88 -10.32
C PRO A 85 12.84 4.02 -11.15
N VAL A 86 12.28 4.26 -12.35
CA VAL A 86 12.70 5.35 -13.27
C VAL A 86 11.97 6.65 -12.97
N ALA A 87 10.90 6.62 -12.17
CA ALA A 87 10.17 7.82 -11.79
C ALA A 87 11.03 8.69 -10.84
N GLN A 88 10.84 10.00 -10.92
CA GLN A 88 11.50 10.91 -9.98
C GLN A 88 11.10 10.59 -8.55
N THR A 89 12.07 10.49 -7.67
CA THR A 89 11.85 10.31 -6.23
C THR A 89 11.09 11.52 -5.70
N GLN A 90 9.89 11.29 -5.15
CA GLN A 90 9.04 12.36 -4.61
C GLN A 90 9.60 12.93 -3.30
N LEU A 91 10.36 12.10 -2.55
CA LEU A 91 11.07 12.54 -1.35
C LEU A 91 12.53 12.80 -1.74
N ALA A 92 12.98 14.03 -1.57
CA ALA A 92 14.40 14.33 -1.69
C ALA A 92 15.14 13.61 -0.55
N LEU A 93 15.92 12.59 -0.92
CA LEU A 93 16.87 12.01 0.01
C LEU A 93 18.00 13.02 0.19
N ASN A 94 18.08 13.61 1.37
CA ASN A 94 19.18 14.50 1.69
C ASN A 94 20.39 13.63 2.04
N ASN A 95 21.41 13.65 1.17
CA ASN A 95 22.69 12.98 1.40
C ASN A 95 23.68 13.87 2.18
N GLU A 96 23.32 15.12 2.40
CA GLU A 96 24.11 16.00 3.27
C GLU A 96 23.76 15.68 4.73
N SER A 97 24.76 15.63 5.58
CA SER A 97 24.56 15.55 7.02
C SER A 97 23.78 16.80 7.46
N ALA A 98 22.46 16.67 7.46
CA ALA A 98 21.60 17.71 8.00
C ALA A 98 22.06 18.01 9.42
N ALA A 99 22.14 19.28 9.78
CA ALA A 99 22.53 19.68 11.12
C ALA A 99 21.72 18.87 12.14
N ALA A 100 22.37 18.09 12.98
CA ALA A 100 21.77 17.12 13.91
C ALA A 100 20.63 17.72 14.75
N GLU A 101 20.68 19.03 14.98
CA GLU A 101 19.68 19.80 15.73
C GLU A 101 18.28 19.91 15.07
N ARG A 102 18.17 19.55 13.76
CA ARG A 102 16.90 19.64 13.01
C ARG A 102 16.44 18.31 12.44
N CYS A 103 17.05 17.22 12.87
CA CYS A 103 16.73 15.89 12.43
C CYS A 103 16.19 15.06 13.59
N PHE A 104 15.28 14.14 13.29
CA PHE A 104 14.87 13.10 14.20
C PHE A 104 14.92 11.73 13.49
N THR A 105 15.08 10.70 14.28
CA THR A 105 15.06 9.32 13.80
C THR A 105 13.71 8.69 14.11
N ALA A 106 13.14 7.96 13.16
CA ALA A 106 11.89 7.26 13.33
C ALA A 106 12.04 5.77 12.97
N LEU A 107 11.50 4.91 13.82
CA LEU A 107 11.38 3.48 13.56
C LEU A 107 9.92 3.10 13.52
N SER A 108 9.45 2.59 12.38
CA SER A 108 8.11 2.04 12.21
C SER A 108 8.21 0.57 11.83
N ALA A 109 7.46 -0.29 12.53
CA ALA A 109 7.45 -1.71 12.23
C ALA A 109 6.08 -2.35 12.50
N ASN A 110 5.67 -3.24 11.60
CA ASN A 110 4.62 -4.21 11.88
C ASN A 110 5.28 -5.42 12.54
N VAL A 111 5.01 -5.63 13.83
CA VAL A 111 5.64 -6.71 14.60
C VAL A 111 5.01 -8.06 14.33
N LYS A 112 3.84 -8.09 13.70
CA LYS A 112 3.02 -9.27 13.40
C LYS A 112 2.65 -10.02 14.68
N ILE A 113 1.39 -9.90 15.09
CA ILE A 113 0.85 -10.41 16.37
C ILE A 113 1.22 -11.86 16.69
N LYS A 114 1.35 -12.74 15.68
CA LYS A 114 1.76 -14.14 15.85
C LYS A 114 3.27 -14.33 16.00
N ASN A 115 4.08 -13.30 15.79
CA ASN A 115 5.52 -13.35 15.92
C ASN A 115 5.90 -13.17 17.41
N LYS A 116 6.77 -14.01 17.90
CA LYS A 116 7.27 -13.97 19.30
C LYS A 116 8.73 -13.47 19.38
N GLY A 117 9.19 -12.79 18.36
CA GLY A 117 10.56 -12.27 18.27
C GLY A 117 10.80 -11.00 19.10
N TYR A 118 10.23 -10.91 20.30
CA TYR A 118 10.28 -9.75 21.18
C TYR A 118 11.71 -9.22 21.40
N GLY A 119 12.63 -10.11 21.77
CA GLY A 119 14.02 -9.76 22.04
C GLY A 119 14.71 -9.11 20.83
N ARG A 120 14.43 -9.60 19.61
CA ARG A 120 14.98 -8.98 18.40
C ARG A 120 14.45 -7.56 18.18
N MET A 121 13.19 -7.32 18.49
CA MET A 121 12.61 -5.97 18.37
C MET A 121 13.22 -5.03 19.42
N VAL A 122 13.38 -5.48 20.65
CA VAL A 122 14.07 -4.74 21.70
C VAL A 122 15.50 -4.38 21.28
N GLU A 123 16.22 -5.32 20.70
CA GLU A 123 17.58 -5.10 20.17
C GLU A 123 17.59 -4.05 19.05
N GLN A 124 16.65 -4.13 18.09
CA GLN A 124 16.53 -3.15 17.03
C GLN A 124 16.23 -1.74 17.57
N ILE A 125 15.30 -1.62 18.51
CA ILE A 125 14.99 -0.33 19.14
C ILE A 125 16.22 0.25 19.83
N ARG A 126 16.96 -0.57 20.58
CA ARG A 126 18.20 -0.15 21.25
C ARG A 126 19.31 0.23 20.27
N ARG A 127 19.43 -0.52 19.18
CA ARG A 127 20.45 -0.32 18.16
C ARG A 127 20.25 0.99 17.37
N TYR A 128 19.01 1.27 16.97
CA TYR A 128 18.68 2.45 16.17
C TYR A 128 18.36 3.69 17.03
N ASP A 129 18.07 3.46 18.30
CA ASP A 129 17.77 4.49 19.31
C ASP A 129 16.85 5.61 18.78
N PRO A 130 15.66 5.27 18.24
CA PRO A 130 14.82 6.21 17.52
C PRO A 130 14.18 7.24 18.45
N ASP A 131 14.02 8.48 17.94
CA ASP A 131 13.25 9.54 18.61
C ASP A 131 11.75 9.27 18.57
N LEU A 132 11.29 8.65 17.49
CA LEU A 132 9.89 8.23 17.30
C LEU A 132 9.84 6.72 17.05
N LEU A 133 8.98 6.03 17.78
CA LEU A 133 8.72 4.61 17.63
C LEU A 133 7.24 4.37 17.35
N PHE A 134 6.92 3.66 16.27
CA PHE A 134 5.57 3.25 15.94
C PHE A 134 5.53 1.77 15.61
N LEU A 135 4.79 1.00 16.41
CA LEU A 135 4.63 -0.44 16.24
C LEU A 135 3.17 -0.79 15.98
N MET A 136 2.93 -1.63 15.01
CA MET A 136 1.62 -2.12 14.59
C MET A 136 1.48 -3.61 14.89
N GLU A 137 0.25 -4.06 15.06
CA GLU A 137 -0.12 -5.43 15.41
C GLU A 137 0.42 -5.88 16.78
N THR A 138 0.38 -4.97 17.76
CA THR A 138 0.82 -5.25 19.13
C THR A 138 -0.32 -5.78 20.00
N ASP A 139 -0.14 -6.95 20.59
CA ASP A 139 -1.00 -7.48 21.66
C ASP A 139 -0.48 -7.09 23.05
N GLN A 140 -1.18 -7.51 24.09
CA GLN A 140 -0.77 -7.25 25.46
C GLN A 140 0.61 -7.86 25.79
N GLN A 141 0.96 -9.00 25.22
CA GLN A 141 2.26 -9.63 25.43
C GLN A 141 3.38 -8.80 24.80
N TRP A 142 3.21 -8.29 23.58
CA TRP A 142 4.14 -7.36 22.96
C TRP A 142 4.38 -6.12 23.82
N ILE A 143 3.30 -5.51 24.38
CA ILE A 143 3.43 -4.35 25.25
C ILE A 143 4.20 -4.67 26.53
N ASN A 144 3.98 -5.83 27.12
CA ASN A 144 4.68 -6.27 28.32
C ASN A 144 6.18 -6.48 28.06
N GLU A 145 6.51 -7.18 26.98
CA GLU A 145 7.90 -7.48 26.59
C GLU A 145 8.69 -6.22 26.16
N LEU A 146 8.01 -5.25 25.55
CA LEU A 146 8.60 -3.96 25.18
C LEU A 146 8.60 -2.94 26.33
N GLY A 147 7.95 -3.25 27.44
CA GLY A 147 7.84 -2.36 28.62
C GLY A 147 9.13 -1.66 29.00
N PRO A 148 10.27 -2.37 29.15
CA PRO A 148 11.55 -1.76 29.55
C PRO A 148 12.09 -0.73 28.56
N VAL A 149 11.88 -0.91 27.24
CA VAL A 149 12.32 0.05 26.23
C VAL A 149 11.32 1.19 26.05
N LEU A 150 10.02 0.92 26.18
CA LEU A 150 8.99 1.95 26.12
C LEU A 150 9.05 2.91 27.32
N ALA A 151 9.51 2.45 28.46
CA ALA A 151 9.70 3.28 29.66
C ALA A 151 10.79 4.36 29.50
N ALA A 152 11.70 4.21 28.53
CA ALA A 152 12.72 5.20 28.22
C ALA A 152 12.18 6.41 27.43
N TYR A 153 10.94 6.34 26.95
CA TYR A 153 10.32 7.44 26.21
C TYR A 153 9.40 8.26 27.13
N PRO A 154 9.54 9.57 27.16
CA PRO A 154 8.71 10.45 28.00
C PRO A 154 7.22 10.42 27.60
N HIS A 155 6.96 10.15 26.32
CA HIS A 155 5.60 10.04 25.82
C HIS A 155 5.40 8.66 25.19
N SER A 156 4.45 7.87 25.73
CA SER A 156 4.09 6.58 25.15
C SER A 156 2.60 6.35 25.22
N TYR A 157 2.04 5.87 24.10
CA TYR A 157 0.63 5.52 23.93
C TYR A 157 0.57 4.05 23.51
N ARG A 158 -0.26 3.28 24.22
CA ARG A 158 -0.34 1.84 24.06
C ARG A 158 -1.78 1.45 23.90
N HIS A 159 -2.11 0.83 22.81
CA HIS A 159 -3.44 0.32 22.52
C HIS A 159 -3.33 -1.13 22.04
N PRO A 160 -3.01 -2.09 22.94
CA PRO A 160 -2.92 -3.49 22.59
C PRO A 160 -4.30 -4.03 22.24
N GLN A 161 -4.37 -4.87 21.19
CA GLN A 161 -5.58 -5.59 20.82
C GLN A 161 -5.26 -7.07 20.57
N PRO A 162 -6.21 -7.97 20.85
CA PRO A 162 -6.01 -9.41 20.61
C PRO A 162 -5.97 -9.75 19.12
N GLU A 163 -6.35 -8.81 18.27
CA GLU A 163 -6.33 -8.88 16.81
C GLU A 163 -5.23 -7.99 16.23
N ALA A 164 -5.05 -8.02 14.92
CA ALA A 164 -3.98 -7.30 14.21
C ALA A 164 -4.15 -5.75 14.17
N PHE A 165 -4.93 -5.17 15.08
CA PHE A 165 -5.19 -3.72 15.12
C PHE A 165 -4.51 -3.01 16.29
N GLY A 166 -3.79 -3.73 17.13
CA GLY A 166 -3.08 -3.13 18.25
C GLY A 166 -1.92 -2.24 17.82
N LEU A 167 -1.71 -1.15 18.57
CA LEU A 167 -0.72 -0.13 18.28
C LEU A 167 0.11 0.19 19.52
N ALA A 168 1.37 0.56 19.30
CA ALA A 168 2.21 1.22 20.28
C ALA A 168 2.95 2.38 19.62
N PHE A 169 2.86 3.56 20.23
CA PHE A 169 3.59 4.74 19.82
C PHE A 169 4.42 5.24 21.00
N ALA A 170 5.65 5.63 20.75
CA ALA A 170 6.50 6.27 21.75
C ALA A 170 7.32 7.40 21.12
N SER A 171 7.54 8.48 21.87
CA SER A 171 8.21 9.68 21.40
C SER A 171 9.08 10.28 22.47
N ARG A 172 10.30 10.70 22.08
CA ARG A 172 11.16 11.59 22.86
C ARG A 172 10.84 13.06 22.58
N LEU A 173 10.22 13.32 21.42
CA LEU A 173 9.81 14.68 21.05
C LEU A 173 8.51 15.02 21.81
N GLU A 174 8.31 16.32 22.04
CA GLU A 174 7.11 16.82 22.66
C GLU A 174 5.85 16.44 21.84
N VAL A 175 4.84 15.92 22.50
CA VAL A 175 3.57 15.55 21.89
C VAL A 175 2.52 16.56 22.26
N VAL A 176 2.16 17.44 21.33
CA VAL A 176 1.17 18.50 21.55
C VAL A 176 -0.25 17.93 21.69
N LYS A 177 -0.59 16.91 20.89
CA LYS A 177 -1.89 16.25 20.93
C LYS A 177 -1.79 14.85 20.36
N SER A 178 -2.44 13.90 20.99
CA SER A 178 -2.60 12.54 20.45
C SER A 178 -4.02 12.03 20.64
N SER A 179 -4.51 11.25 19.70
CA SER A 179 -5.77 10.53 19.80
C SER A 179 -5.70 9.23 19.01
N ILE A 180 -6.38 8.22 19.51
CA ILE A 180 -6.62 6.98 18.75
C ILE A 180 -7.96 7.17 18.06
N VAL A 181 -8.00 6.98 16.75
CA VAL A 181 -9.23 7.03 15.96
C VAL A 181 -9.47 5.63 15.41
N GLU A 182 -10.57 5.02 15.81
CA GLU A 182 -11.02 3.75 15.30
C GLU A 182 -11.85 4.01 14.04
N ASN A 183 -11.29 3.65 12.87
CA ASN A 183 -11.95 3.82 11.57
C ASN A 183 -12.75 2.58 11.14
N THR A 184 -13.13 1.73 12.09
CA THR A 184 -13.94 0.53 11.83
C THR A 184 -15.41 0.90 11.94
N HIS A 185 -16.05 1.06 10.79
CA HIS A 185 -17.50 1.08 10.64
C HIS A 185 -17.92 -0.07 9.74
#